data_a50f6a0ebc346c45d5c2a3f7fa4b903c
#
_entry.id   a50f6a0ebc346c45d5c2a3f7fa4b903c
#
_cell.length_a   1.000
_cell.length_b   1.000
_cell.length_c   1.000
_cell.angle_alpha   90.00
_cell.angle_beta   90.00
_cell.angle_gamma   90.00
#
_symmetry.space_group_name_H-M   'P 1'
#
loop_
_entity.id
_entity.type
_entity.pdbx_description
1 polymer ?
#
loop_
_entity_poly.entity_id
_entity_poly.type
_entity_poly.pdbx_seq_one_letter_code
_entity_poly.pdbx_strand_id
1 'polypeptide(L)'
;MLEALSRVSPSEVDAAIEAFAAAKKIFIYGVGRSGLVGQAFAVRLVQMGFDVHFVGDMTTPFVNNTDVVIIVSNTGETMSVVQTANIVRRVGAKVIGVTSNPNSKLGHASNIVLEVGQVKDEQKKRLAPLGTIFEDAALVMFDSMVPMIMERMDQNEASLRRRHAIWV
;
A
#
# COMPACT_ATOMS: atom_id res chain seq x y z
N MET A 1 -10.69 14.41 4.44
CA MET A 1 -10.52 13.04 3.93
C MET A 1 -10.91 12.93 2.46
N LEU A 2 -12.13 13.27 2.05
CA LEU A 2 -12.54 13.22 0.62
C LEU A 2 -11.59 13.98 -0.32
N GLU A 3 -11.12 15.17 0.09
CA GLU A 3 -10.12 15.94 -0.68
C GLU A 3 -8.79 15.16 -0.84
N ALA A 4 -8.35 14.41 0.18
CA ALA A 4 -7.14 13.60 0.07
C ALA A 4 -7.33 12.44 -0.92
N LEU A 5 -8.50 11.82 -0.94
CA LEU A 5 -8.84 10.73 -1.85
C LEU A 5 -9.09 11.19 -3.29
N SER A 6 -9.50 12.45 -3.51
CA SER A 6 -9.72 12.99 -4.86
C SER A 6 -8.46 13.08 -5.73
N ARG A 7 -7.28 12.91 -5.13
CA ARG A 7 -6.00 12.85 -5.84
C ARG A 7 -5.65 11.45 -6.35
N VAL A 8 -6.30 10.42 -5.84
CA VAL A 8 -6.06 9.05 -6.27
C VAL A 8 -6.53 8.89 -7.72
N SER A 9 -5.61 8.54 -8.60
CA SER A 9 -5.93 8.31 -10.01
C SER A 9 -6.56 6.93 -10.20
N PRO A 10 -7.75 6.82 -10.82
CA PRO A 10 -8.35 5.52 -11.14
C PRO A 10 -7.43 4.62 -11.98
N SER A 11 -6.73 5.20 -12.95
CA SER A 11 -5.81 4.43 -13.81
C SER A 11 -4.62 3.84 -13.04
N GLU A 12 -4.12 4.55 -12.00
CA GLU A 12 -3.06 4.03 -11.14
C GLU A 12 -3.58 2.93 -10.20
N VAL A 13 -4.84 3.04 -9.76
CA VAL A 13 -5.52 1.98 -9.00
C VAL A 13 -5.65 0.72 -9.85
N ASP A 14 -6.14 0.84 -11.08
CA ASP A 14 -6.27 -0.30 -12.00
C ASP A 14 -4.90 -0.94 -12.29
N ALA A 15 -3.87 -0.12 -12.53
CA ALA A 15 -2.50 -0.60 -12.72
C ALA A 15 -1.95 -1.34 -11.48
N ALA A 16 -2.28 -0.87 -10.28
CA ALA A 16 -1.89 -1.54 -9.04
C ALA A 16 -2.60 -2.89 -8.88
N ILE A 17 -3.90 -2.96 -9.19
CA ILE A 17 -4.69 -4.21 -9.13
C ILE A 17 -4.14 -5.24 -10.12
N GLU A 18 -3.84 -4.82 -11.35
CA GLU A 18 -3.21 -5.71 -12.34
C GLU A 18 -1.82 -6.18 -11.88
N ALA A 19 -1.06 -5.31 -11.22
CA ALA A 19 0.23 -5.69 -10.66
C ALA A 19 0.07 -6.73 -9.54
N PHE A 20 -0.93 -6.61 -8.67
CA PHE A 20 -1.23 -7.61 -7.63
C PHE A 20 -1.62 -8.95 -8.26
N ALA A 21 -2.51 -8.93 -9.24
CA ALA A 21 -2.98 -10.15 -9.91
C ALA A 21 -1.85 -10.93 -10.61
N ALA A 22 -0.83 -10.23 -11.10
CA ALA A 22 0.31 -10.83 -11.78
C ALA A 22 1.46 -11.23 -10.84
N ALA A 23 1.48 -10.74 -9.59
CA ALA A 23 2.56 -10.95 -8.65
C ALA A 23 2.59 -12.38 -8.10
N LYS A 24 3.79 -12.93 -7.91
CA LYS A 24 3.96 -14.19 -7.16
C LYS A 24 3.84 -13.96 -5.66
N LYS A 25 4.48 -12.89 -5.18
CA LYS A 25 4.37 -12.44 -3.79
C LYS A 25 4.12 -10.93 -3.75
N ILE A 26 3.44 -10.51 -2.72
CA ILE A 26 3.25 -9.08 -2.43
C ILE A 26 3.95 -8.78 -1.11
N PHE A 27 4.86 -7.82 -1.13
CA PHE A 27 5.48 -7.31 0.07
C PHE A 27 4.89 -5.95 0.42
N ILE A 28 4.77 -5.66 1.69
CA ILE A 28 4.29 -4.36 2.18
C ILE A 28 5.32 -3.79 3.14
N TYR A 29 5.60 -2.51 3.02
CA TYR A 29 6.51 -1.78 3.89
C TYR A 29 5.98 -0.40 4.23
N GLY A 30 6.28 0.03 5.44
CA GLY A 30 6.02 1.38 5.94
C GLY A 30 6.55 1.50 7.36
N VAL A 31 6.75 2.74 7.82
CA VAL A 31 7.27 3.03 9.17
C VAL A 31 6.18 3.66 10.01
N GLY A 32 6.11 3.28 11.29
CA GLY A 32 5.14 3.81 12.24
C GLY A 32 3.69 3.57 11.80
N ARG A 33 2.83 4.58 11.92
CA ARG A 33 1.41 4.49 11.55
C ARG A 33 1.19 4.13 10.08
N SER A 34 2.02 4.64 9.17
CA SER A 34 1.94 4.28 7.74
C SER A 34 2.20 2.77 7.55
N GLY A 35 3.11 2.16 8.31
CA GLY A 35 3.33 0.72 8.32
C GLY A 35 2.11 -0.05 8.84
N LEU A 36 1.46 0.43 9.92
CA LEU A 36 0.24 -0.20 10.45
C LEU A 36 -0.92 -0.18 9.44
N VAL A 37 -1.08 0.90 8.69
CA VAL A 37 -2.05 0.97 7.59
C VAL A 37 -1.72 -0.05 6.50
N GLY A 38 -0.44 -0.18 6.14
CA GLY A 38 0.01 -1.21 5.22
C GLY A 38 -0.27 -2.62 5.73
N GLN A 39 -0.05 -2.90 7.03
CA GLN A 39 -0.37 -4.18 7.65
C GLN A 39 -1.87 -4.49 7.64
N ALA A 40 -2.73 -3.49 7.87
CA ALA A 40 -4.18 -3.67 7.76
C ALA A 40 -4.57 -4.11 6.35
N PHE A 41 -3.96 -3.53 5.31
CA PHE A 41 -4.18 -3.96 3.92
C PHE A 41 -3.58 -5.34 3.64
N ALA A 42 -2.43 -5.69 4.23
CA ALA A 42 -1.86 -7.04 4.12
C ALA A 42 -2.86 -8.11 4.57
N VAL A 43 -3.58 -7.89 5.66
CA VAL A 43 -4.62 -8.82 6.15
C VAL A 43 -5.70 -9.03 5.08
N ARG A 44 -6.16 -7.97 4.41
CA ARG A 44 -7.15 -8.08 3.32
C ARG A 44 -6.62 -8.89 2.14
N LEU A 45 -5.39 -8.63 1.74
CA LEU A 45 -4.77 -9.38 0.63
C LEU A 45 -4.60 -10.87 0.97
N VAL A 46 -4.20 -11.21 2.20
CA VAL A 46 -4.13 -12.61 2.66
C VAL A 46 -5.52 -13.27 2.63
N GLN A 47 -6.56 -12.59 3.09
CA GLN A 47 -7.94 -13.08 3.02
C GLN A 47 -8.39 -13.33 1.58
N MET A 48 -7.90 -12.54 0.62
CA MET A 48 -8.15 -12.73 -0.83
C MET A 48 -7.27 -13.85 -1.44
N GLY A 49 -6.33 -14.42 -0.69
CA GLY A 49 -5.52 -15.58 -1.09
C GLY A 49 -4.16 -15.25 -1.70
N PHE A 50 -3.71 -14.01 -1.59
CA PHE A 50 -2.36 -13.64 -1.99
C PHE A 50 -1.31 -14.13 -0.99
N ASP A 51 -0.11 -14.40 -1.49
CA ASP A 51 1.09 -14.65 -0.68
C ASP A 51 1.70 -13.29 -0.28
N VAL A 52 1.44 -12.87 0.96
CA VAL A 52 1.75 -11.52 1.43
C VAL A 52 2.71 -11.54 2.62
N HIS A 53 3.70 -10.66 2.58
CA HIS A 53 4.70 -10.51 3.64
C HIS A 53 4.87 -9.04 4.02
N PHE A 54 5.03 -8.78 5.31
CA PHE A 54 5.43 -7.44 5.78
C PHE A 54 6.96 -7.38 5.91
N VAL A 55 7.57 -6.37 5.25
CA VAL A 55 9.03 -6.21 5.28
C VAL A 55 9.47 -5.75 6.68
N GLY A 56 10.35 -6.52 7.28
CA GLY A 56 10.82 -6.31 8.66
C GLY A 56 10.44 -7.44 9.61
N ASP A 57 9.54 -8.33 9.22
CA ASP A 57 9.33 -9.58 9.95
C ASP A 57 10.56 -10.48 9.80
N MET A 58 10.94 -11.16 10.87
CA MET A 58 12.14 -12.01 10.89
C MET A 58 12.09 -13.16 9.86
N THR A 59 10.90 -13.50 9.39
CA THR A 59 10.65 -14.57 8.41
C THR A 59 10.36 -14.02 7.01
N THR A 60 10.60 -12.73 6.77
CA THR A 60 10.39 -12.11 5.45
C THR A 60 11.28 -12.80 4.41
N PRO A 61 10.71 -13.44 3.37
CA PRO A 61 11.49 -14.07 2.32
C PRO A 61 12.18 -13.02 1.43
N PHE A 62 13.11 -13.47 0.60
CA PHE A 62 13.73 -12.56 -0.37
C PHE A 62 12.74 -12.17 -1.49
N VAL A 63 12.86 -10.93 -1.98
CA VAL A 63 12.07 -10.38 -3.07
C VAL A 63 12.70 -10.73 -4.42
N ASN A 64 11.87 -11.01 -5.42
CA ASN A 64 12.25 -11.33 -6.80
C ASN A 64 11.63 -10.35 -7.81
N ASN A 65 12.09 -10.40 -9.03
CA ASN A 65 11.57 -9.58 -10.14
C ASN A 65 10.12 -9.90 -10.55
N THR A 66 9.54 -10.99 -10.06
CA THR A 66 8.13 -11.36 -10.27
C THR A 66 7.22 -10.88 -9.14
N ASP A 67 7.78 -10.18 -8.16
CA ASP A 67 7.07 -9.76 -6.97
C ASP A 67 6.70 -8.26 -7.04
N VAL A 68 5.77 -7.86 -6.19
CA VAL A 68 5.35 -6.47 -6.00
C VAL A 68 5.64 -6.03 -4.58
N VAL A 69 6.12 -4.81 -4.41
CA VAL A 69 6.35 -4.20 -3.09
C VAL A 69 5.55 -2.92 -2.97
N ILE A 70 4.61 -2.89 -2.04
CA ILE A 70 3.82 -1.71 -1.69
C ILE A 70 4.54 -0.98 -0.57
N ILE A 71 4.84 0.30 -0.76
CA ILE A 71 5.54 1.11 0.23
C ILE A 71 4.67 2.30 0.61
N VAL A 72 4.30 2.39 1.88
CA VAL A 72 3.41 3.45 2.41
C VAL A 72 4.24 4.48 3.17
N SER A 73 4.23 5.72 2.70
CA SER A 73 4.94 6.82 3.36
C SER A 73 4.35 8.18 2.98
N ASN A 74 3.81 8.89 3.96
CA ASN A 74 3.19 10.20 3.75
C ASN A 74 4.12 11.16 2.97
N THR A 75 5.33 11.38 3.46
CA THR A 75 6.29 12.31 2.83
C THR A 75 7.04 11.71 1.65
N GLY A 76 7.18 10.37 1.60
CA GLY A 76 8.00 9.67 0.64
C GLY A 76 9.51 9.92 0.78
N GLU A 77 9.95 10.55 1.89
CA GLU A 77 11.35 10.95 2.14
C GLU A 77 12.01 10.17 3.28
N THR A 78 11.26 9.31 3.99
CA THR A 78 11.80 8.50 5.08
C THR A 78 12.96 7.63 4.56
N MET A 79 14.13 7.74 5.20
CA MET A 79 15.38 7.12 4.71
C MET A 79 15.24 5.61 4.45
N SER A 80 14.69 4.86 5.41
CA SER A 80 14.47 3.40 5.26
C SER A 80 13.50 3.06 4.14
N VAL A 81 12.45 3.86 3.94
CA VAL A 81 11.49 3.75 2.84
C VAL A 81 12.20 3.89 1.49
N VAL A 82 13.01 4.95 1.33
CA VAL A 82 13.77 5.21 0.11
C VAL A 82 14.79 4.09 -0.16
N GLN A 83 15.49 3.65 0.88
CA GLN A 83 16.45 2.54 0.76
C GLN A 83 15.74 1.25 0.32
N THR A 84 14.60 0.90 0.93
CA THR A 84 13.81 -0.27 0.56
C THR A 84 13.36 -0.19 -0.90
N ALA A 85 12.81 0.94 -1.34
CA ALA A 85 12.41 1.15 -2.73
C ALA A 85 13.59 0.94 -3.71
N ASN A 86 14.75 1.47 -3.38
CA ASN A 86 15.97 1.32 -4.21
C ASN A 86 16.47 -0.13 -4.25
N ILE A 87 16.36 -0.89 -3.16
CA ILE A 87 16.69 -2.32 -3.13
C ILE A 87 15.76 -3.09 -4.06
N VAL A 88 14.45 -2.86 -3.92
CA VAL A 88 13.41 -3.51 -4.74
C VAL A 88 13.63 -3.25 -6.23
N ARG A 89 13.91 -1.99 -6.60
CA ARG A 89 14.21 -1.63 -8.00
C ARG A 89 15.45 -2.35 -8.56
N ARG A 90 16.51 -2.46 -7.76
CA ARG A 90 17.74 -3.19 -8.19
C ARG A 90 17.49 -4.66 -8.45
N VAL A 91 16.57 -5.28 -7.72
CA VAL A 91 16.15 -6.67 -7.94
C VAL A 91 15.25 -6.80 -9.18
N GLY A 92 14.67 -5.72 -9.65
CA GLY A 92 13.75 -5.69 -10.78
C GLY A 92 12.29 -5.96 -10.39
N ALA A 93 11.97 -5.99 -9.10
CA ALA A 93 10.60 -6.08 -8.61
C ALA A 93 9.86 -4.74 -8.81
N LYS A 94 8.53 -4.80 -8.89
CA LYS A 94 7.71 -3.62 -9.09
C LYS A 94 7.45 -2.90 -7.76
N VAL A 95 7.68 -1.59 -7.72
CA VAL A 95 7.40 -0.73 -6.57
C VAL A 95 6.08 0.01 -6.78
N ILE A 96 5.17 -0.09 -5.82
CA ILE A 96 3.96 0.72 -5.72
C ILE A 96 4.12 1.65 -4.52
N GLY A 97 4.28 2.94 -4.78
CA GLY A 97 4.40 3.96 -3.74
C GLY A 97 3.04 4.55 -3.38
N VAL A 98 2.69 4.53 -2.10
CA VAL A 98 1.54 5.25 -1.55
C VAL A 98 2.05 6.45 -0.79
N THR A 99 1.82 7.65 -1.30
CA THR A 99 2.41 8.88 -0.75
C THR A 99 1.55 10.10 -1.01
N SER A 100 1.72 11.15 -0.21
CA SER A 100 1.08 12.45 -0.49
C SER A 100 1.95 13.36 -1.37
N ASN A 101 3.17 12.93 -1.71
CA ASN A 101 4.10 13.68 -2.54
C ASN A 101 4.65 12.79 -3.68
N PRO A 102 4.02 12.80 -4.86
CA PRO A 102 4.50 12.02 -6.00
C PRO A 102 5.89 12.43 -6.49
N ASN A 103 6.33 13.65 -6.17
CA ASN A 103 7.67 14.14 -6.51
C ASN A 103 8.73 13.83 -5.44
N SER A 104 8.39 13.01 -4.44
CA SER A 104 9.34 12.53 -3.43
C SER A 104 10.30 11.48 -3.99
N LYS A 105 11.33 11.13 -3.21
CA LYS A 105 12.25 10.05 -3.58
C LYS A 105 11.54 8.70 -3.73
N LEU A 106 10.52 8.43 -2.89
CA LEU A 106 9.68 7.24 -3.06
C LEU A 106 8.89 7.33 -4.37
N GLY A 107 8.25 8.48 -4.66
CA GLY A 107 7.49 8.68 -5.89
C GLY A 107 8.35 8.41 -7.13
N HIS A 108 9.55 8.99 -7.20
CA HIS A 108 10.49 8.76 -8.31
C HIS A 108 11.03 7.32 -8.36
N ALA A 109 11.06 6.61 -7.24
CA ALA A 109 11.46 5.21 -7.18
C ALA A 109 10.32 4.24 -7.53
N SER A 110 9.08 4.70 -7.60
CA SER A 110 7.90 3.86 -7.82
C SER A 110 7.60 3.66 -9.31
N ASN A 111 7.12 2.47 -9.66
CA ASN A 111 6.55 2.18 -10.98
C ASN A 111 5.10 2.67 -11.07
N ILE A 112 4.39 2.64 -9.95
CA ILE A 112 3.01 3.09 -9.80
C ILE A 112 2.96 3.97 -8.56
N VAL A 113 2.29 5.12 -8.63
CA VAL A 113 2.13 6.03 -7.49
C VAL A 113 0.66 6.22 -7.18
N LEU A 114 0.23 5.70 -6.04
CA LEU A 114 -1.08 5.99 -5.48
C LEU A 114 -0.97 7.27 -4.64
N GLU A 115 -1.32 8.40 -5.24
CA GLU A 115 -1.27 9.70 -4.58
C GLU A 115 -2.46 9.87 -3.63
N VAL A 116 -2.19 9.85 -2.32
CA VAL A 116 -3.14 10.24 -1.27
C VAL A 116 -2.83 11.68 -0.89
N GLY A 117 -3.61 12.62 -1.40
CA GLY A 117 -3.26 14.03 -1.40
C GLY A 117 -3.16 14.67 -0.01
N GLN A 118 -2.44 15.78 0.05
CA GLN A 118 -2.40 16.62 1.24
C GLN A 118 -3.62 17.51 1.31
N VAL A 119 -4.23 17.60 2.49
CA VAL A 119 -5.31 18.54 2.78
C VAL A 119 -4.71 19.83 3.35
N LYS A 120 -5.06 20.97 2.75
CA LYS A 120 -4.68 22.31 3.21
C LYS A 120 -5.78 22.82 4.15
N ASP A 121 -5.67 22.53 5.45
CA ASP A 121 -6.59 23.00 6.48
C ASP A 121 -5.78 23.61 7.64
N GLU A 122 -6.10 24.83 8.02
CA GLU A 122 -5.43 25.51 9.13
C GLU A 122 -5.64 24.80 10.48
N GLN A 123 -6.78 24.13 10.64
CA GLN A 123 -7.10 23.37 11.86
C GLN A 123 -6.45 21.98 11.89
N LYS A 124 -5.83 21.55 10.78
CA LYS A 124 -5.22 20.22 10.64
C LYS A 124 -4.25 19.90 11.79
N LYS A 125 -3.41 20.87 12.19
CA LYS A 125 -2.43 20.67 13.28
C LYS A 125 -3.09 20.34 14.61
N ARG A 126 -4.29 20.83 14.85
CA ARG A 126 -5.04 20.62 16.10
C ARG A 126 -5.91 19.37 16.07
N LEU A 127 -6.63 19.15 14.95
CA LEU A 127 -7.67 18.11 14.84
C LEU A 127 -7.13 16.80 14.28
N ALA A 128 -6.10 16.86 13.45
CA ALA A 128 -5.50 15.71 12.79
C ALA A 128 -3.98 15.89 12.68
N PRO A 129 -3.25 15.83 13.82
CA PRO A 129 -1.82 16.10 13.85
C PRO A 129 -1.01 15.08 13.06
N LEU A 130 0.20 15.47 12.63
CA LEU A 130 1.14 14.66 11.86
C LEU A 130 0.52 14.12 10.56
N GLY A 131 0.60 12.83 10.33
CA GLY A 131 0.11 12.14 9.13
C GLY A 131 -1.32 11.62 9.20
N THR A 132 -2.10 11.95 10.23
CA THR A 132 -3.42 11.34 10.51
C THR A 132 -4.34 11.30 9.29
N ILE A 133 -4.52 12.44 8.58
CA ILE A 133 -5.41 12.48 7.40
C ILE A 133 -4.88 11.58 6.27
N PHE A 134 -3.57 11.54 6.05
CA PHE A 134 -2.96 10.67 5.05
C PHE A 134 -3.20 9.19 5.38
N GLU A 135 -2.94 8.81 6.61
CA GLU A 135 -3.03 7.43 7.06
C GLU A 135 -4.47 6.93 7.04
N ASP A 136 -5.42 7.75 7.53
CA ASP A 136 -6.84 7.41 7.49
C ASP A 136 -7.37 7.34 6.04
N ALA A 137 -6.95 8.28 5.17
CA ALA A 137 -7.32 8.26 3.76
C ALA A 137 -6.70 7.07 3.01
N ALA A 138 -5.44 6.72 3.31
CA ALA A 138 -4.80 5.54 2.73
C ALA A 138 -5.51 4.24 3.14
N LEU A 139 -5.95 4.13 4.41
CA LEU A 139 -6.75 2.99 4.87
C LEU A 139 -8.07 2.89 4.11
N VAL A 140 -8.80 4.00 3.97
CA VAL A 140 -10.07 4.05 3.22
C VAL A 140 -9.84 3.73 1.73
N MET A 141 -8.76 4.23 1.13
CA MET A 141 -8.38 3.88 -0.25
C MET A 141 -8.17 2.38 -0.40
N PHE A 142 -7.37 1.78 0.46
CA PHE A 142 -7.11 0.34 0.42
C PHE A 142 -8.39 -0.50 0.60
N ASP A 143 -9.25 -0.14 1.56
CA ASP A 143 -10.52 -0.84 1.73
C ASP A 143 -11.46 -0.64 0.52
N SER A 144 -11.40 0.51 -0.15
CA SER A 144 -12.16 0.75 -1.38
C SER A 144 -11.62 -0.07 -2.57
N MET A 145 -10.34 -0.42 -2.57
CA MET A 145 -9.74 -1.30 -3.59
C MET A 145 -10.15 -2.77 -3.40
N VAL A 146 -10.52 -3.19 -2.19
CA VAL A 146 -10.85 -4.60 -1.90
C VAL A 146 -11.92 -5.17 -2.83
N PRO A 147 -13.10 -4.55 -3.03
CA PRO A 147 -14.10 -5.09 -3.94
C PRO A 147 -13.61 -5.16 -5.39
N MET A 148 -12.80 -4.20 -5.84
CA MET A 148 -12.21 -4.21 -7.19
C MET A 148 -11.23 -5.37 -7.37
N ILE A 149 -10.39 -5.63 -6.36
CA ILE A 149 -9.47 -6.78 -6.35
C ILE A 149 -10.26 -8.09 -6.31
N MET A 150 -11.32 -8.17 -5.50
CA MET A 150 -12.19 -9.35 -5.43
C MET A 150 -12.80 -9.67 -6.80
N GLU A 151 -13.33 -8.67 -7.50
CA GLU A 151 -13.87 -8.83 -8.85
C GLU A 151 -12.79 -9.32 -9.82
N ARG A 152 -11.61 -8.68 -9.81
CA ARG A 152 -10.49 -9.06 -10.68
C ARG A 152 -9.98 -10.48 -10.44
N MET A 153 -10.04 -10.96 -9.19
CA MET A 153 -9.54 -12.28 -8.78
C MET A 153 -10.64 -13.33 -8.67
N ASP A 154 -11.87 -13.03 -9.11
CA ASP A 154 -13.04 -13.92 -8.98
C ASP A 154 -13.22 -14.42 -7.53
N GLN A 155 -13.08 -13.51 -6.57
CA GLN A 155 -13.26 -13.78 -5.15
C GLN A 155 -14.61 -13.27 -4.66
N ASN A 156 -15.12 -13.89 -3.60
CA ASN A 156 -16.35 -13.48 -2.94
C ASN A 156 -16.18 -13.51 -1.41
N GLU A 157 -17.16 -12.97 -0.69
CA GLU A 157 -17.09 -12.90 0.78
C GLU A 157 -16.91 -14.29 1.41
N ALA A 158 -17.51 -15.34 0.85
CA ALA A 158 -17.37 -16.69 1.38
C ALA A 158 -15.92 -17.20 1.25
N SER A 159 -15.21 -16.84 0.17
CA SER A 159 -13.80 -17.18 0.02
C SER A 159 -12.91 -16.44 1.01
N LEU A 160 -13.21 -15.17 1.31
CA LEU A 160 -12.51 -14.39 2.33
C LEU A 160 -12.75 -14.98 3.73
N ARG A 161 -13.99 -15.33 4.06
CA ARG A 161 -14.36 -15.96 5.34
C ARG A 161 -13.61 -17.27 5.58
N ARG A 162 -13.41 -18.10 4.56
CA ARG A 162 -12.64 -19.36 4.68
C ARG A 162 -11.17 -19.15 5.02
N ARG A 163 -10.62 -17.96 4.69
CA ARG A 163 -9.22 -17.58 4.98
C ARG A 163 -9.12 -16.60 6.15
N HIS A 164 -10.24 -16.36 6.85
CA HIS A 164 -10.20 -15.54 8.06
C HIS A 164 -9.38 -16.24 9.14
N ALA A 165 -8.61 -15.47 9.91
CA ALA A 165 -7.79 -16.02 10.99
C ALA A 165 -8.64 -16.84 11.98
N ILE A 166 -8.16 -18.05 12.31
CA ILE A 166 -8.84 -18.99 13.22
C ILE A 166 -8.18 -19.06 14.60
N TRP A 167 -7.14 -18.28 14.81
CA TRP A 167 -6.37 -18.25 16.06
C TRP A 167 -6.98 -17.37 17.16
N VAL A 168 -8.17 -16.83 16.96
CA VAL A 168 -8.92 -15.95 17.85
C VAL A 168 -10.26 -16.53 18.20
#